data_b24defc9796664e82e476f66b3d97b20
#
_entry.id   b24defc9796664e82e476f66b3d97b20
#
_cell.length_a   1.000
_cell.length_b   1.000
_cell.length_c   1.000
_cell.angle_alpha   90.00
_cell.angle_beta   90.00
_cell.angle_gamma   90.00
#
_symmetry.space_group_name_H-M   'P 1'
#
loop_
_entity.id
_entity.type
_entity.pdbx_description
1 polymer ?
#
loop_
_entity_poly.entity_id
_entity_poly.type
_entity_poly.pdbx_seq_one_letter_code
_entity_poly.pdbx_strand_id
1 'polypeptide(L)'
;LAWSPSGDTVYWTDTQAHRIRAWDWDAASNRMSHERVFHQFEAKPPGWKPGDPGYGGRPDGAAVDTEGHYWCAMYEGGRIVRLSPAGDVVDVLPTPMLCPTMPCFGGDDLRTLYVTSAGNRGAEELAARPLSGRVVGLRMGVAGLPVNFFID
;
A
#
# COMPACT_ATOMS: atom_id res chain seq x y z
N LEU A 1 3.30 -2.80 -7.52
CA LEU A 1 3.53 -4.25 -7.62
C LEU A 1 4.13 -4.78 -6.34
N ALA A 2 3.69 -5.97 -5.90
CA ALA A 2 4.29 -6.73 -4.80
C ALA A 2 4.09 -8.24 -5.05
N TRP A 3 4.90 -9.08 -4.40
CA TRP A 3 4.80 -10.53 -4.50
C TRP A 3 4.53 -11.15 -3.13
N SER A 4 3.86 -12.31 -3.14
CA SER A 4 3.74 -13.16 -1.95
C SER A 4 5.12 -13.62 -1.45
N PRO A 5 5.24 -14.05 -0.18
CA PRO A 5 6.51 -14.59 0.33
C PRO A 5 7.02 -15.80 -0.44
N SER A 6 6.12 -16.62 -0.99
CA SER A 6 6.45 -17.76 -1.86
C SER A 6 6.89 -17.35 -3.27
N GLY A 7 6.61 -16.12 -3.67
CA GLY A 7 6.92 -15.62 -5.01
C GLY A 7 6.01 -16.15 -6.13
N ASP A 8 4.92 -16.83 -5.78
CA ASP A 8 3.97 -17.44 -6.72
C ASP A 8 2.70 -16.62 -6.98
N THR A 9 2.53 -15.52 -6.26
CA THR A 9 1.42 -14.59 -6.44
C THR A 9 1.97 -13.18 -6.63
N VAL A 10 1.53 -12.49 -7.68
CA VAL A 10 1.80 -11.08 -7.91
C VAL A 10 0.55 -10.26 -7.67
N TYR A 11 0.71 -9.13 -7.00
CA TYR A 11 -0.34 -8.17 -6.72
C TYR A 11 -0.11 -6.88 -7.50
N TRP A 12 -1.17 -6.34 -8.06
CA TRP A 12 -1.15 -5.07 -8.79
C TRP A 12 -2.31 -4.18 -8.35
N THR A 13 -1.97 -2.98 -7.94
CA THR A 13 -2.93 -1.94 -7.58
C THR A 13 -3.46 -1.23 -8.82
N ASP A 14 -4.78 -1.25 -8.98
CA ASP A 14 -5.52 -0.45 -9.96
C ASP A 14 -6.17 0.73 -9.20
N THR A 15 -5.40 1.81 -9.06
CA THR A 15 -5.75 2.97 -8.25
C THR A 15 -7.06 3.63 -8.71
N GLN A 16 -7.28 3.73 -10.03
CA GLN A 16 -8.48 4.36 -10.60
C GLN A 16 -9.74 3.52 -10.37
N ALA A 17 -9.61 2.21 -10.40
CA ALA A 17 -10.72 1.30 -10.14
C ALA A 17 -10.91 0.99 -8.65
N HIS A 18 -10.13 1.59 -7.75
CA HIS A 18 -10.18 1.37 -6.29
C HIS A 18 -10.02 -0.11 -5.91
N ARG A 19 -9.18 -0.86 -6.62
CA ARG A 19 -9.02 -2.30 -6.36
C ARG A 19 -7.57 -2.76 -6.45
N ILE A 20 -7.34 -3.90 -5.86
CA ILE A 20 -6.11 -4.67 -5.99
C ILE A 20 -6.46 -5.95 -6.72
N ARG A 21 -5.68 -6.28 -7.75
CA ARG A 21 -5.76 -7.53 -8.49
C ARG A 21 -4.62 -8.44 -8.07
N ALA A 22 -4.80 -9.73 -8.20
CA ALA A 22 -3.78 -10.74 -8.02
C ALA A 22 -3.77 -11.72 -9.19
N TRP A 23 -2.59 -12.26 -9.47
CA TRP A 23 -2.36 -13.32 -10.47
C TRP A 23 -1.46 -14.38 -9.86
N ASP A 24 -1.59 -15.58 -10.35
CA ASP A 24 -0.56 -16.60 -10.17
C ASP A 24 0.64 -16.22 -11.01
N TRP A 25 1.82 -16.28 -10.42
CA TRP A 25 3.09 -15.92 -11.04
C TRP A 25 3.97 -17.15 -11.22
N ASP A 26 4.35 -17.42 -12.47
CA ASP A 26 5.35 -18.44 -12.81
C ASP A 26 6.68 -17.74 -13.14
N ALA A 27 7.63 -17.79 -12.22
CA ALA A 27 8.94 -17.19 -12.37
C ALA A 27 9.79 -17.85 -13.47
N ALA A 28 9.58 -19.15 -13.74
CA ALA A 28 10.35 -19.87 -14.76
C ALA A 28 9.98 -19.47 -16.18
N SER A 29 8.68 -19.23 -16.45
CA SER A 29 8.17 -18.79 -17.74
C SER A 29 7.96 -17.27 -17.83
N ASN A 30 8.12 -16.55 -16.71
CA ASN A 30 7.86 -15.13 -16.58
C ASN A 30 6.43 -14.74 -16.98
N ARG A 31 5.44 -15.50 -16.52
CA ARG A 31 4.02 -15.36 -16.91
C ARG A 31 3.10 -15.18 -15.72
N MET A 32 2.07 -14.34 -15.95
CA MET A 32 0.91 -14.20 -15.05
C MET A 32 -0.28 -14.99 -15.63
N SER A 33 -1.04 -15.63 -14.73
CA SER A 33 -2.28 -16.36 -15.06
C SER A 33 -3.32 -16.21 -13.96
N HIS A 34 -4.53 -16.67 -14.16
CA HIS A 34 -5.63 -16.72 -13.19
C HIS A 34 -5.86 -15.37 -12.48
N GLU A 35 -6.09 -14.31 -13.29
CA GLU A 35 -6.44 -12.99 -12.75
C GLU A 35 -7.64 -13.07 -11.82
N ARG A 36 -7.55 -12.39 -10.67
CA ARG A 36 -8.62 -12.26 -9.70
C ARG A 36 -8.60 -10.91 -9.00
N VAL A 37 -9.77 -10.46 -8.54
CA VAL A 37 -9.84 -9.32 -7.61
C VAL A 37 -9.40 -9.81 -6.24
N PHE A 38 -8.30 -9.24 -5.73
CA PHE A 38 -7.80 -9.55 -4.38
C PHE A 38 -8.58 -8.77 -3.33
N HIS A 39 -8.78 -7.45 -3.57
CA HIS A 39 -9.61 -6.61 -2.72
C HIS A 39 -10.23 -5.46 -3.52
N GLN A 40 -11.48 -5.10 -3.19
CA GLN A 40 -12.20 -3.97 -3.75
C GLN A 40 -12.51 -2.97 -2.65
N PHE A 41 -12.00 -1.75 -2.78
CA PHE A 41 -12.33 -0.62 -1.90
C PHE A 41 -13.54 0.15 -2.43
N GLU A 42 -14.17 0.93 -1.54
CA GLU A 42 -15.25 1.82 -1.91
C GLU A 42 -14.76 2.94 -2.85
N ALA A 43 -15.58 3.25 -3.84
CA ALA A 43 -15.29 4.31 -4.79
C ALA A 43 -15.35 5.69 -4.09
N LYS A 44 -14.60 6.66 -4.63
CA LYS A 44 -14.63 8.03 -4.14
C LYS A 44 -16.03 8.63 -4.33
N PRO A 45 -16.67 9.15 -3.27
CA PRO A 45 -17.98 9.77 -3.39
C PRO A 45 -17.96 10.98 -4.33
N PRO A 46 -18.99 11.18 -5.16
CA PRO A 46 -19.10 12.37 -6.00
C PRO A 46 -19.00 13.66 -5.17
N GLY A 47 -18.16 14.60 -5.61
CA GLY A 47 -17.97 15.89 -4.93
C GLY A 47 -17.14 15.85 -3.65
N TRP A 48 -16.65 14.70 -3.21
CA TRP A 48 -15.80 14.58 -2.03
C TRP A 48 -14.55 15.47 -2.15
N LYS A 49 -14.22 16.18 -1.08
CA LYS A 49 -13.03 17.02 -0.96
C LYS A 49 -12.11 16.53 0.16
N PRO A 50 -10.80 16.84 0.10
CA PRO A 50 -9.86 16.53 1.18
C PRO A 50 -10.35 17.03 2.54
N GLY A 51 -10.50 16.12 3.50
CA GLY A 51 -11.04 16.41 4.84
C GLY A 51 -12.51 16.05 5.04
N ASP A 52 -13.28 15.80 3.99
CA ASP A 52 -14.65 15.32 4.12
C ASP A 52 -14.64 13.89 4.68
N PRO A 53 -15.64 13.52 5.52
CA PRO A 53 -15.80 12.14 6.00
C PRO A 53 -16.27 11.19 4.88
N GLY A 54 -16.28 9.88 5.17
CA GLY A 54 -16.91 8.87 4.31
C GLY A 54 -16.09 8.39 3.13
N TYR A 55 -14.78 8.72 3.06
CA TYR A 55 -13.89 8.16 2.05
C TYR A 55 -12.60 7.64 2.67
N GLY A 56 -12.31 6.39 2.42
CA GLY A 56 -11.13 5.71 2.95
C GLY A 56 -9.88 5.80 2.08
N GLY A 57 -9.94 6.56 0.97
CA GLY A 57 -8.85 6.66 0.01
C GLY A 57 -8.89 5.57 -1.06
N ARG A 58 -7.97 5.69 -2.01
CA ARG A 58 -7.77 4.71 -3.08
C ARG A 58 -6.42 4.03 -2.93
N PRO A 59 -6.30 2.76 -3.30
CA PRO A 59 -5.06 2.02 -3.14
C PRO A 59 -3.98 2.60 -4.07
N ASP A 60 -2.75 2.70 -3.54
CA ASP A 60 -1.56 3.16 -4.27
C ASP A 60 -0.43 2.13 -4.12
N GLY A 61 0.74 2.51 -3.66
CA GLY A 61 1.85 1.60 -3.47
C GLY A 61 1.65 0.61 -2.33
N ALA A 62 2.41 -0.48 -2.34
CA ALA A 62 2.28 -1.54 -1.36
C ALA A 62 3.57 -2.31 -1.08
N ALA A 63 3.60 -2.97 0.09
CA ALA A 63 4.61 -3.93 0.49
C ALA A 63 3.93 -5.20 1.05
N VAL A 64 4.67 -6.30 1.11
CA VAL A 64 4.21 -7.56 1.73
C VAL A 64 5.11 -7.89 2.90
N ASP A 65 4.51 -8.38 4.00
CA ASP A 65 5.25 -8.85 5.18
C ASP A 65 5.57 -10.35 5.11
N THR A 66 6.39 -10.83 6.05
CA THR A 66 6.80 -12.25 6.11
C THR A 66 5.65 -13.22 6.40
N GLU A 67 4.51 -12.72 6.89
CA GLU A 67 3.30 -13.50 7.13
C GLU A 67 2.36 -13.51 5.91
N GLY A 68 2.74 -12.81 4.82
CA GLY A 68 1.98 -12.72 3.58
C GLY A 68 0.89 -11.65 3.57
N HIS A 69 0.83 -10.78 4.59
CA HIS A 69 -0.11 -9.68 4.56
C HIS A 69 0.35 -8.57 3.63
N TYR A 70 -0.60 -7.99 2.91
CA TYR A 70 -0.39 -6.92 1.96
C TYR A 70 -0.68 -5.56 2.61
N TRP A 71 0.32 -4.70 2.66
CA TRP A 71 0.25 -3.35 3.25
C TRP A 71 0.08 -2.31 2.16
N CYS A 72 -1.10 -1.72 2.07
CA CYS A 72 -1.48 -0.80 1.01
C CYS A 72 -1.55 0.64 1.51
N ALA A 73 -0.85 1.56 0.85
CA ALA A 73 -1.04 3.00 1.06
C ALA A 73 -2.39 3.43 0.45
N MET A 74 -3.19 4.14 1.25
CA MET A 74 -4.49 4.65 0.80
C MET A 74 -4.37 6.15 0.49
N TYR A 75 -4.12 6.47 -0.78
CA TYR A 75 -4.04 7.85 -1.27
C TYR A 75 -5.35 8.60 -1.00
N GLU A 76 -5.29 9.80 -0.43
CA GLU A 76 -6.42 10.58 0.08
C GLU A 76 -7.14 9.93 1.29
N GLY A 77 -6.66 8.80 1.79
CA GLY A 77 -7.27 8.08 2.92
C GLY A 77 -6.56 8.31 4.26
N GLY A 78 -5.36 8.90 4.27
CA GLY A 78 -4.59 9.16 5.50
C GLY A 78 -4.25 7.92 6.30
N ARG A 79 -4.07 6.77 5.63
CA ARG A 79 -3.87 5.48 6.30
C ARG A 79 -3.12 4.46 5.43
N ILE A 80 -2.58 3.45 6.09
CA ILE A 80 -2.16 2.18 5.48
C ILE A 80 -3.20 1.13 5.87
N VAL A 81 -3.62 0.30 4.93
CA VAL A 81 -4.51 -0.85 5.19
C VAL A 81 -3.68 -2.12 5.09
N ARG A 82 -3.78 -3.00 6.10
CA ARG A 82 -3.21 -4.33 6.09
C ARG A 82 -4.27 -5.34 5.68
N LEU A 83 -4.01 -6.08 4.61
CA LEU A 83 -4.89 -7.13 4.10
C LEU A 83 -4.29 -8.50 4.40
N SER A 84 -5.13 -9.45 4.80
CA SER A 84 -4.74 -10.86 4.95
C SER A 84 -4.36 -11.46 3.58
N PRO A 85 -3.70 -12.64 3.54
CA PRO A 85 -3.48 -13.37 2.30
C PRO A 85 -4.76 -13.72 1.53
N ALA A 86 -5.92 -13.71 2.19
CA ALA A 86 -7.24 -13.91 1.57
C ALA A 86 -7.86 -12.61 1.02
N GLY A 87 -7.25 -11.45 1.30
CA GLY A 87 -7.74 -10.14 0.86
C GLY A 87 -8.66 -9.43 1.87
N ASP A 88 -8.83 -9.95 3.08
CA ASP A 88 -9.64 -9.31 4.12
C ASP A 88 -8.85 -8.20 4.83
N VAL A 89 -9.50 -7.10 5.16
CA VAL A 89 -8.91 -6.04 6.00
C VAL A 89 -8.74 -6.56 7.43
N VAL A 90 -7.49 -6.65 7.89
CA VAL A 90 -7.15 -7.12 9.24
C VAL A 90 -6.63 -6.03 10.14
N ASP A 91 -6.11 -4.93 9.58
CA ASP A 91 -5.64 -3.79 10.34
C ASP A 91 -5.69 -2.49 9.51
N VAL A 92 -5.80 -1.36 10.19
CA VAL A 92 -5.79 -0.01 9.60
C VAL A 92 -4.89 0.89 10.42
N LEU A 93 -3.79 1.33 9.85
CA LEU A 93 -2.78 2.17 10.47
C LEU A 93 -2.92 3.63 10.01
N PRO A 94 -3.38 4.55 10.86
CA PRO A 94 -3.45 5.97 10.51
C PRO A 94 -2.07 6.55 10.21
N THR A 95 -2.01 7.45 9.22
CA THR A 95 -0.78 8.18 8.90
C THR A 95 -0.96 9.69 9.14
N PRO A 96 0.11 10.41 9.50
CA PRO A 96 0.03 11.88 9.68
C PRO A 96 -0.10 12.64 8.35
N MET A 97 -0.04 11.96 7.21
CA MET A 97 -0.23 12.51 5.87
C MET A 97 -1.57 12.04 5.30
N LEU A 98 -2.25 12.90 4.54
CA LEU A 98 -3.50 12.52 3.86
C LEU A 98 -3.25 11.55 2.70
N CYS A 99 -2.16 11.75 1.99
CA CYS A 99 -1.84 11.03 0.76
C CYS A 99 -0.54 10.21 0.91
N PRO A 100 -0.54 9.12 1.73
CA PRO A 100 0.55 8.15 1.70
C PRO A 100 0.59 7.51 0.30
N THR A 101 1.79 7.20 -0.21
CA THR A 101 1.97 6.72 -1.59
C THR A 101 2.61 5.34 -1.66
N MET A 102 3.71 5.10 -0.95
CA MET A 102 4.43 3.83 -1.03
C MET A 102 4.95 3.43 0.36
N PRO A 103 4.52 2.30 0.90
CA PRO A 103 5.15 1.66 2.05
C PRO A 103 6.31 0.77 1.58
N CYS A 104 7.37 0.70 2.37
CA CYS A 104 8.49 -0.20 2.16
C CYS A 104 9.07 -0.61 3.52
N PHE A 105 9.25 -1.90 3.73
CA PHE A 105 9.94 -2.39 4.93
C PHE A 105 11.45 -2.22 4.80
N GLY A 106 12.11 -1.86 5.89
CA GLY A 106 13.55 -1.67 5.96
C GLY A 106 14.06 -1.64 7.40
N GLY A 107 15.30 -1.16 7.56
CA GLY A 107 16.08 -1.34 8.79
C GLY A 107 16.73 -2.72 8.85
N ASP A 108 17.68 -2.92 9.76
CA ASP A 108 18.48 -4.15 9.85
C ASP A 108 17.62 -5.41 10.08
N ASP A 109 16.50 -5.25 10.77
CA ASP A 109 15.57 -6.34 11.08
C ASP A 109 14.29 -6.32 10.22
N LEU A 110 14.23 -5.46 9.19
CA LEU A 110 13.08 -5.28 8.29
C LEU A 110 11.75 -4.98 9.02
N ARG A 111 11.80 -4.41 10.23
CA ARG A 111 10.61 -4.08 11.02
C ARG A 111 10.28 -2.59 11.06
N THR A 112 10.94 -1.78 10.24
CA THR A 112 10.57 -0.37 10.05
C THR A 112 9.82 -0.23 8.73
N LEU A 113 8.55 0.16 8.80
CA LEU A 113 7.75 0.49 7.63
C LEU A 113 7.98 1.97 7.29
N TYR A 114 8.74 2.24 6.24
CA TYR A 114 8.91 3.57 5.69
C TYR A 114 7.76 3.87 4.74
N VAL A 115 7.13 5.04 4.90
CA VAL A 115 5.99 5.44 4.09
C VAL A 115 6.28 6.79 3.46
N THR A 116 6.28 6.86 2.13
CA THR A 116 6.36 8.10 1.37
C THR A 116 4.98 8.75 1.25
N SER A 117 4.93 10.03 0.93
CA SER A 117 3.67 10.75 0.73
C SER A 117 3.78 11.84 -0.32
N ALA A 118 2.65 12.21 -0.93
CA ALA A 118 2.56 13.30 -1.89
C ALA A 118 2.74 14.66 -1.20
N GLY A 119 3.64 15.50 -1.75
CA GLY A 119 3.89 16.88 -1.31
C GLY A 119 3.32 17.96 -2.23
N ASN A 120 2.83 17.59 -3.41
CA ASN A 120 2.24 18.52 -4.40
C ASN A 120 0.75 18.78 -4.10
N ARG A 121 0.46 19.19 -2.85
CA ARG A 121 -0.89 19.45 -2.34
C ARG A 121 -1.09 20.95 -2.12
N GLY A 122 -2.35 21.38 -2.01
CA GLY A 122 -2.66 22.80 -1.72
C GLY A 122 -2.05 23.28 -0.39
N ALA A 123 -1.76 24.56 -0.30
CA ALA A 123 -1.09 25.14 0.87
C ALA A 123 -1.85 24.90 2.19
N GLU A 124 -3.17 24.92 2.15
CA GLU A 124 -4.03 24.64 3.32
C GLU A 124 -3.86 23.19 3.83
N GLU A 125 -3.85 22.21 2.92
CA GLU A 125 -3.61 20.82 3.29
C GLU A 125 -2.21 20.62 3.86
N LEU A 126 -1.19 21.24 3.25
CA LEU A 126 0.19 21.17 3.73
C LEU A 126 0.36 21.82 5.09
N ALA A 127 -0.34 22.93 5.36
CA ALA A 127 -0.33 23.57 6.66
C ALA A 127 -1.00 22.70 7.74
N ALA A 128 -2.12 22.05 7.41
CA ALA A 128 -2.81 21.12 8.32
C ALA A 128 -2.06 19.79 8.52
N ARG A 129 -1.21 19.40 7.57
CA ARG A 129 -0.48 18.13 7.56
C ARG A 129 1.00 18.33 7.17
N PRO A 130 1.83 18.89 8.06
CA PRO A 130 3.20 19.35 7.73
C PRO A 130 4.17 18.21 7.37
N LEU A 131 3.79 16.94 7.59
CA LEU A 131 4.55 15.78 7.15
C LEU A 131 4.21 15.31 5.73
N SER A 132 3.27 15.94 5.04
CA SER A 132 3.02 15.68 3.62
C SER A 132 4.26 16.00 2.78
N GLY A 133 4.58 15.11 1.84
CA GLY A 133 5.81 15.19 1.04
C GLY A 133 7.07 14.67 1.76
N ARG A 134 6.91 14.14 2.97
CA ARG A 134 8.00 13.52 3.73
C ARG A 134 7.92 12.00 3.67
N VAL A 135 9.00 11.37 4.14
CA VAL A 135 9.04 9.94 4.47
C VAL A 135 8.92 9.82 5.98
N VAL A 136 8.02 8.98 6.43
CA VAL A 136 7.88 8.64 7.86
C VAL A 136 8.26 7.18 8.07
N GLY A 137 8.85 6.87 9.23
CA GLY A 137 9.16 5.51 9.65
C GLY A 137 8.26 5.09 10.82
N LEU A 138 7.68 3.91 10.71
CA LEU A 138 6.78 3.32 11.70
C LEU A 138 7.35 1.97 12.16
N ARG A 139 7.44 1.76 13.46
CA ARG A 139 7.93 0.48 14.00
C ARG A 139 6.83 -0.56 14.01
N MET A 140 7.10 -1.72 13.39
CA MET A 140 6.12 -2.79 13.19
C MET A 140 6.44 -4.02 14.02
N GLY A 141 5.41 -4.76 14.42
CA GLY A 141 5.55 -6.05 15.11
C GLY A 141 5.99 -7.20 14.18
N VAL A 142 5.76 -7.05 12.88
CA VAL A 142 6.11 -8.03 11.83
C VAL A 142 7.27 -7.49 10.99
N ALA A 143 8.08 -8.38 10.43
CA ALA A 143 9.12 -8.02 9.48
C ALA A 143 8.57 -8.03 8.04
N GLY A 144 9.11 -7.17 7.18
CA GLY A 144 8.87 -7.24 5.74
C GLY A 144 9.74 -8.29 5.06
N LEU A 145 9.49 -8.48 3.76
CA LEU A 145 10.34 -9.31 2.92
C LEU A 145 11.64 -8.58 2.56
N PRO A 146 12.74 -9.31 2.40
CA PRO A 146 13.98 -8.74 1.85
C PRO A 146 13.74 -8.17 0.45
N VAL A 147 14.46 -7.12 0.11
CA VAL A 147 14.42 -6.55 -1.24
C VAL A 147 15.09 -7.52 -2.21
N ASN A 148 14.45 -7.77 -3.34
CA ASN A 148 15.06 -8.50 -4.45
C ASN A 148 16.04 -7.57 -5.19
N PHE A 149 17.32 -7.93 -5.20
CA PHE A 149 18.33 -7.20 -5.95
C PHE A 149 18.35 -7.67 -7.40
N PHE A 150 18.58 -6.74 -8.31
CA PHE A 150 18.93 -7.09 -9.68
C PHE A 150 20.31 -7.80 -9.68
N ILE A 151 20.39 -8.92 -10.37
CA ILE A 151 21.62 -9.68 -10.54
C ILE A 151 21.96 -9.65 -12.03
N ASP A 152 23.16 -9.15 -12.37
CA ASP A 152 23.69 -9.12 -13.74
C ASP A 152 24.06 -10.53 -14.23
#